data_e6e764a6fd98f6eb5e71b804c3d39149
#
_entry.id   e6e764a6fd98f6eb5e71b804c3d39149
#
_cell.length_a   1.000
_cell.length_b   1.000
_cell.length_c   1.000
_cell.angle_alpha   90.00
_cell.angle_beta   90.00
_cell.angle_gamma   90.00
#
_symmetry.space_group_name_H-M   'P 1'
#
loop_
_entity.id
_entity.type
_entity.pdbx_description
1 polymer ?
#
loop_
_entity_poly.entity_id
_entity_poly.type
_entity_poly.pdbx_seq_one_letter_code
_entity_poly.pdbx_strand_id
1 'polypeptide(L)'
;MIVTDIAEISKTKVRVCVDDAVSFALYKSEVRKYAVKKDTELSRETYDTIMGEVLLKRAKLRCMNLLKSRDYTKHQLETKLKQGFYPGEIIEAAVAYVISYGYVDDIRYAASYIGCAGRSRSRRQIENDLMRKGISAEDIRQAWSQCVGEDSIAEEEAIRRLLEKKRFDRQNATYQECRKMVGFLYRRGFELDRIYRVIRQDGECY
;
A
#
# COMPACT_ATOMS: atom_id res chain seq x y z
N MET A 1 -12.14 -9.34 33.23
CA MET A 1 -11.68 -9.89 31.94
C MET A 1 -10.82 -11.09 32.25
N ILE A 2 -10.97 -12.16 31.47
CA ILE A 2 -10.24 -13.40 31.72
C ILE A 2 -9.19 -13.59 30.61
N VAL A 3 -7.98 -13.94 30.98
CA VAL A 3 -6.94 -14.34 30.00
C VAL A 3 -7.22 -15.78 29.59
N THR A 4 -7.76 -15.96 28.37
CA THR A 4 -8.21 -17.28 27.89
C THR A 4 -7.08 -18.10 27.26
N ASP A 5 -6.10 -17.42 26.63
CA ASP A 5 -4.94 -18.14 26.04
C ASP A 5 -3.66 -17.30 26.06
N ILE A 6 -2.53 -17.99 26.15
CA ILE A 6 -1.18 -17.44 25.98
C ILE A 6 -0.37 -18.37 25.10
N ALA A 7 -0.12 -17.96 23.85
CA ALA A 7 0.60 -18.73 22.86
C ALA A 7 1.95 -18.09 22.51
N GLU A 8 3.02 -18.86 22.36
CA GLU A 8 4.32 -18.33 21.94
C GLU A 8 4.30 -17.91 20.46
N ILE A 9 4.72 -16.67 20.16
CA ILE A 9 4.95 -16.16 18.81
C ILE A 9 6.43 -16.29 18.46
N SER A 10 7.31 -16.02 19.42
CA SER A 10 8.75 -16.07 19.26
C SER A 10 9.46 -16.33 20.60
N LYS A 11 10.79 -16.48 20.57
CA LYS A 11 11.60 -16.62 21.79
C LYS A 11 11.33 -15.54 22.84
N THR A 12 10.93 -14.33 22.44
CA THR A 12 10.77 -13.16 23.32
C THR A 12 9.34 -12.67 23.46
N LYS A 13 8.41 -13.13 22.59
CA LYS A 13 7.05 -12.63 22.51
C LYS A 13 6.01 -13.73 22.60
N VAL A 14 4.90 -13.41 23.24
CA VAL A 14 3.71 -14.26 23.31
C VAL A 14 2.49 -13.48 22.79
N ARG A 15 1.51 -14.21 22.27
CA ARG A 15 0.16 -13.71 22.00
C ARG A 15 -0.70 -14.01 23.24
N VAL A 16 -1.32 -12.99 23.76
CA VAL A 16 -2.29 -13.08 24.85
C VAL A 16 -3.68 -12.91 24.26
N CYS A 17 -4.61 -13.78 24.63
CA CYS A 17 -6.02 -13.67 24.27
C CYS A 17 -6.82 -13.38 25.54
N VAL A 18 -7.75 -12.42 25.44
CA VAL A 18 -8.62 -11.99 26.56
C VAL A 18 -10.06 -12.15 26.13
N ASP A 19 -10.85 -12.83 26.96
CA ASP A 19 -12.28 -13.12 26.76
C ASP A 19 -12.58 -13.73 25.36
N ASP A 20 -11.68 -14.49 24.80
CA ASP A 20 -11.71 -15.08 23.44
C ASP A 20 -11.94 -14.09 22.28
N ALA A 21 -11.94 -12.80 22.55
CA ALA A 21 -12.28 -11.75 21.61
C ALA A 21 -11.08 -10.89 21.22
N VAL A 22 -10.28 -10.46 22.17
CA VAL A 22 -9.16 -9.55 21.93
C VAL A 22 -7.83 -10.28 22.07
N SER A 23 -7.01 -10.22 21.04
CA SER A 23 -5.67 -10.78 21.11
C SER A 23 -4.59 -9.74 20.77
N PHE A 24 -3.49 -9.78 21.52
CA PHE A 24 -2.36 -8.86 21.35
C PHE A 24 -1.03 -9.50 21.73
N ALA A 25 0.06 -8.94 21.25
CA ALA A 25 1.40 -9.44 21.56
C ALA A 25 2.05 -8.67 22.70
N LEU A 26 2.58 -9.42 23.68
CA LEU A 26 3.44 -8.91 24.76
C LEU A 26 4.81 -9.56 24.71
N TYR A 27 5.83 -8.86 25.23
CA TYR A 27 7.09 -9.48 25.54
C TYR A 27 6.97 -10.35 26.80
N LYS A 28 7.74 -11.42 26.92
CA LYS A 28 7.74 -12.29 28.12
C LYS A 28 8.09 -11.51 29.40
N SER A 29 8.87 -10.45 29.31
CA SER A 29 9.15 -9.55 30.41
C SER A 29 7.93 -8.73 30.86
N GLU A 30 7.07 -8.34 29.90
CA GLU A 30 5.83 -7.60 30.19
C GLU A 30 4.78 -8.53 30.79
N VAL A 31 4.67 -9.76 30.29
CA VAL A 31 3.81 -10.80 30.89
C VAL A 31 4.15 -10.98 32.38
N ARG A 32 5.44 -11.03 32.72
CA ARG A 32 5.89 -11.10 34.13
C ARG A 32 5.58 -9.83 34.90
N LYS A 33 5.87 -8.66 34.30
CA LYS A 33 5.65 -7.35 34.92
C LYS A 33 4.19 -7.12 35.30
N TYR A 34 3.26 -7.47 34.43
CA TYR A 34 1.84 -7.29 34.60
C TYR A 34 1.13 -8.52 35.18
N ALA A 35 1.89 -9.55 35.60
CA ALA A 35 1.39 -10.79 36.17
C ALA A 35 0.31 -11.48 35.32
N VAL A 36 0.40 -11.35 33.99
CA VAL A 36 -0.54 -11.97 33.01
C VAL A 36 -0.37 -13.48 33.04
N LYS A 37 -1.40 -14.22 33.39
CA LYS A 37 -1.38 -15.69 33.44
C LYS A 37 -2.64 -16.24 32.77
N LYS A 38 -2.51 -17.40 32.12
CA LYS A 38 -3.65 -18.11 31.54
C LYS A 38 -4.65 -18.50 32.66
N ASP A 39 -5.92 -18.46 32.31
CA ASP A 39 -7.05 -18.81 33.16
C ASP A 39 -7.15 -17.95 34.46
N THR A 40 -6.60 -16.74 34.42
CA THR A 40 -6.67 -15.79 35.51
C THR A 40 -7.39 -14.50 35.10
N GLU A 41 -7.93 -13.82 36.07
CA GLU A 41 -8.55 -12.53 35.87
C GLU A 41 -7.47 -11.45 35.65
N LEU A 42 -7.66 -10.65 34.60
CA LEU A 42 -6.91 -9.43 34.31
C LEU A 42 -7.75 -8.24 34.73
N SER A 43 -7.27 -7.45 35.70
CA SER A 43 -8.01 -6.25 36.16
C SER A 43 -8.17 -5.26 35.01
N ARG A 44 -9.26 -4.50 35.02
CA ARG A 44 -9.53 -3.45 34.02
C ARG A 44 -8.41 -2.42 33.97
N GLU A 45 -7.90 -1.99 35.09
CA GLU A 45 -6.80 -1.04 35.21
C GLU A 45 -5.52 -1.56 34.55
N THR A 46 -5.16 -2.83 34.77
CA THR A 46 -3.99 -3.45 34.14
C THR A 46 -4.18 -3.58 32.63
N TYR A 47 -5.37 -3.97 32.19
CA TYR A 47 -5.69 -4.03 30.76
C TYR A 47 -5.55 -2.65 30.10
N ASP A 48 -6.15 -1.62 30.67
CA ASP A 48 -6.09 -0.25 30.11
C ASP A 48 -4.66 0.30 30.10
N THR A 49 -3.85 -0.04 31.10
CA THR A 49 -2.42 0.28 31.14
C THR A 49 -1.67 -0.43 30.00
N ILE A 50 -1.91 -1.72 29.79
CA ILE A 50 -1.29 -2.48 28.69
C ILE A 50 -1.69 -1.88 27.34
N MET A 51 -2.95 -1.59 27.13
CA MET A 51 -3.45 -1.05 25.86
C MET A 51 -2.91 0.36 25.60
N GLY A 52 -3.07 1.28 26.53
CA GLY A 52 -2.72 2.69 26.37
C GLY A 52 -1.22 2.97 26.46
N GLU A 53 -0.58 2.45 27.51
CA GLU A 53 0.82 2.82 27.75
C GLU A 53 1.85 1.91 27.07
N VAL A 54 1.53 0.64 26.87
CA VAL A 54 2.46 -0.30 26.27
C VAL A 54 2.21 -0.45 24.78
N LEU A 55 1.01 -0.90 24.41
CA LEU A 55 0.72 -1.25 23.01
C LEU A 55 0.60 -0.02 22.13
N LEU A 56 -0.13 1.01 22.57
CA LEU A 56 -0.31 2.23 21.77
C LEU A 56 1.02 2.97 21.56
N LYS A 57 1.82 3.15 22.62
CA LYS A 57 3.15 3.76 22.49
C LYS A 57 4.04 2.98 21.53
N ARG A 58 4.03 1.65 21.63
CA ARG A 58 4.81 0.76 20.76
C ARG A 58 4.32 0.80 19.30
N ALA A 59 3.00 0.83 19.08
CA ALA A 59 2.42 0.93 17.74
C ALA A 59 2.79 2.25 17.07
N LYS A 60 2.69 3.38 17.78
CA LYS A 60 3.14 4.69 17.28
C LYS A 60 4.62 4.68 16.92
N LEU A 61 5.49 4.17 17.79
CA LEU A 61 6.92 4.04 17.51
C LEU A 61 7.19 3.12 16.31
N ARG A 62 6.40 2.05 16.16
CA ARG A 62 6.52 1.16 15.00
C ARG A 62 6.17 1.87 13.71
N CYS A 63 5.08 2.65 13.66
CA CYS A 63 4.73 3.49 12.51
C CYS A 63 5.85 4.47 12.18
N MET A 64 6.33 5.22 13.16
CA MET A 64 7.42 6.19 12.97
C MET A 64 8.69 5.53 12.42
N ASN A 65 9.07 4.36 12.92
CA ASN A 65 10.25 3.65 12.44
C ASN A 65 10.08 3.12 10.99
N LEU A 66 8.87 2.69 10.61
CA LEU A 66 8.58 2.31 9.23
C LEU A 66 8.69 3.52 8.30
N LEU A 67 8.09 4.65 8.67
CA LEU A 67 8.05 5.88 7.89
C LEU A 67 9.43 6.55 7.72
N LYS A 68 10.39 6.28 8.62
CA LYS A 68 11.79 6.73 8.43
C LYS A 68 12.48 6.10 7.23
N SER A 69 12.07 4.92 6.80
CA SER A 69 12.74 4.18 5.72
C SER A 69 12.15 4.46 4.34
N ARG A 70 10.84 4.69 4.26
CA ARG A 70 10.10 4.97 3.02
C ARG A 70 8.69 5.43 3.34
N ASP A 71 7.99 5.93 2.33
CA ASP A 71 6.57 6.22 2.43
C ASP A 71 5.73 4.93 2.48
N TYR A 72 4.66 5.00 3.25
CA TYR A 72 3.65 3.95 3.39
C TYR A 72 2.25 4.56 3.23
N THR A 73 1.34 3.81 2.63
CA THR A 73 -0.08 4.14 2.67
C THR A 73 -0.68 3.79 4.03
N LYS A 74 -1.82 4.41 4.37
CA LYS A 74 -2.62 4.07 5.55
C LYS A 74 -2.81 2.55 5.67
N HIS A 75 -3.32 1.92 4.62
CA HIS A 75 -3.57 0.48 4.56
C HIS A 75 -2.32 -0.38 4.80
N GLN A 76 -1.18 0.04 4.24
CA GLN A 76 0.08 -0.69 4.44
C GLN A 76 0.56 -0.64 5.90
N LEU A 77 0.39 0.50 6.59
CA LEU A 77 0.71 0.61 8.02
C LEU A 77 -0.23 -0.25 8.86
N GLU A 78 -1.54 -0.20 8.60
CA GLU A 78 -2.53 -1.07 9.26
C GLU A 78 -2.15 -2.54 9.11
N THR A 79 -1.81 -2.97 7.88
CA THR A 79 -1.38 -4.35 7.60
C THR A 79 -0.12 -4.71 8.38
N LYS A 80 0.87 -3.80 8.48
CA LYS A 80 2.11 -4.02 9.25
C LYS A 80 1.85 -4.13 10.74
N LEU A 81 0.89 -3.37 11.27
CA LEU A 81 0.50 -3.46 12.67
C LEU A 81 -0.32 -4.73 12.94
N LYS A 82 -1.25 -5.11 12.06
CA LYS A 82 -1.97 -6.39 12.15
C LYS A 82 -1.02 -7.59 12.21
N GLN A 83 0.01 -7.59 11.37
CA GLN A 83 1.09 -8.61 11.40
C GLN A 83 1.87 -8.63 12.72
N GLY A 84 1.87 -7.51 13.46
CA GLY A 84 2.47 -7.38 14.78
C GLY A 84 1.54 -7.78 15.92
N PHE A 85 0.35 -8.28 15.63
CA PHE A 85 -0.70 -8.63 16.61
C PHE A 85 -1.13 -7.45 17.48
N TYR A 86 -1.26 -6.25 16.89
CA TYR A 86 -1.88 -5.13 17.57
C TYR A 86 -3.40 -5.20 17.41
N PRO A 87 -4.19 -4.92 18.47
CA PRO A 87 -5.65 -4.82 18.41
C PRO A 87 -6.11 -3.71 17.46
N GLY A 88 -7.32 -3.85 16.90
CA GLY A 88 -7.88 -2.90 15.93
C GLY A 88 -7.88 -1.46 16.41
N GLU A 89 -8.38 -1.22 17.63
CA GLU A 89 -8.41 0.11 18.25
C GLU A 89 -7.02 0.76 18.39
N ILE A 90 -6.00 -0.04 18.70
CA ILE A 90 -4.62 0.42 18.82
C ILE A 90 -4.05 0.74 17.42
N ILE A 91 -4.40 -0.06 16.40
CA ILE A 91 -4.00 0.19 15.02
C ILE A 91 -4.59 1.52 14.54
N GLU A 92 -5.90 1.70 14.72
CA GLU A 92 -6.60 2.93 14.32
C GLU A 92 -6.01 4.16 15.00
N ALA A 93 -5.84 4.11 16.32
CA ALA A 93 -5.27 5.21 17.10
C ALA A 93 -3.81 5.53 16.70
N ALA A 94 -2.98 4.52 16.42
CA ALA A 94 -1.61 4.72 16.03
C ALA A 94 -1.49 5.27 14.60
N VAL A 95 -2.34 4.81 13.68
CA VAL A 95 -2.36 5.31 12.30
C VAL A 95 -2.95 6.72 12.24
N ALA A 96 -4.04 7.00 12.96
CA ALA A 96 -4.59 8.35 13.10
C ALA A 96 -3.56 9.34 13.63
N TYR A 97 -2.73 8.92 14.61
CA TYR A 97 -1.65 9.73 15.13
C TYR A 97 -0.65 10.16 14.03
N VAL A 98 -0.15 9.25 13.22
CA VAL A 98 0.83 9.61 12.17
C VAL A 98 0.20 10.40 11.03
N ILE A 99 -1.09 10.20 10.74
CA ILE A 99 -1.87 11.00 9.79
C ILE A 99 -2.02 12.44 10.30
N SER A 100 -2.36 12.64 11.58
CA SER A 100 -2.56 13.99 12.16
C SER A 100 -1.30 14.86 12.13
N TYR A 101 -0.12 14.24 12.08
CA TYR A 101 1.16 14.93 11.90
C TYR A 101 1.58 15.06 10.42
N GLY A 102 0.74 14.66 9.47
CA GLY A 102 1.05 14.73 8.03
C GLY A 102 2.12 13.76 7.55
N TYR A 103 2.50 12.76 8.38
CA TYR A 103 3.48 11.74 7.96
C TYR A 103 2.92 10.74 6.96
N VAL A 104 1.60 10.57 6.92
CA VAL A 104 0.89 9.69 5.99
C VAL A 104 -0.17 10.49 5.27
N ASP A 105 -0.14 10.44 3.95
CA ASP A 105 -1.07 11.09 3.04
C ASP A 105 -1.17 10.25 1.77
N ASP A 106 -2.29 9.56 1.61
CA ASP A 106 -2.50 8.60 0.52
C ASP A 106 -2.61 9.31 -0.83
N ILE A 107 -3.10 10.56 -0.87
CA ILE A 107 -3.17 11.37 -2.10
C ILE A 107 -1.78 11.79 -2.54
N ARG A 108 -0.95 12.31 -1.62
CA ARG A 108 0.45 12.66 -1.89
C ARG A 108 1.26 11.43 -2.33
N TYR A 109 1.04 10.28 -1.68
CA TYR A 109 1.66 9.01 -2.07
C TYR A 109 1.27 8.64 -3.49
N ALA A 110 -0.03 8.73 -3.83
CA ALA A 110 -0.54 8.41 -5.16
C ALA A 110 0.04 9.36 -6.22
N ALA A 111 0.08 10.66 -5.98
CA ALA A 111 0.66 11.65 -6.89
C ALA A 111 2.14 11.38 -7.18
N SER A 112 2.94 11.10 -6.12
CA SER A 112 4.35 10.70 -6.28
C SER A 112 4.51 9.42 -7.09
N TYR A 113 3.64 8.42 -6.83
CA TYR A 113 3.66 7.15 -7.56
C TYR A 113 3.31 7.33 -9.04
N ILE A 114 2.30 8.15 -9.35
CA ILE A 114 1.88 8.51 -10.71
C ILE A 114 3.06 9.14 -11.47
N GLY A 115 3.71 10.15 -10.90
CA GLY A 115 4.86 10.82 -11.51
C GLY A 115 6.03 9.88 -11.80
N CYS A 116 6.32 8.94 -10.90
CA CYS A 116 7.38 7.95 -11.12
C CYS A 116 7.00 6.86 -12.11
N ALA A 117 5.79 6.31 -12.02
CA ALA A 117 5.35 5.14 -12.79
C ALA A 117 4.81 5.51 -14.18
N GLY A 118 4.30 6.72 -14.37
CA GLY A 118 3.68 7.20 -15.62
C GLY A 118 4.60 7.07 -16.84
N ARG A 119 5.91 7.19 -16.62
CA ARG A 119 6.92 7.03 -17.68
C ARG A 119 7.06 5.61 -18.26
N SER A 120 6.43 4.60 -17.66
CA SER A 120 6.64 3.18 -18.05
C SER A 120 5.38 2.31 -17.99
N ARG A 121 4.29 2.83 -17.47
CA ARG A 121 3.04 2.09 -17.23
C ARG A 121 1.83 2.87 -17.74
N SER A 122 0.80 2.14 -18.14
CA SER A 122 -0.48 2.74 -18.47
C SER A 122 -1.21 3.25 -17.21
N ARG A 123 -2.07 4.23 -17.37
CA ARG A 123 -2.94 4.74 -16.31
C ARG A 123 -3.66 3.62 -15.58
N ARG A 124 -4.27 2.68 -16.31
CA ARG A 124 -4.99 1.53 -15.73
C ARG A 124 -4.09 0.65 -14.86
N GLN A 125 -2.83 0.44 -15.26
CA GLN A 125 -1.87 -0.31 -14.44
C GLN A 125 -1.53 0.42 -13.16
N ILE A 126 -1.32 1.74 -13.22
CA ILE A 126 -1.02 2.59 -12.07
C ILE A 126 -2.18 2.59 -11.08
N GLU A 127 -3.42 2.77 -11.56
CA GLU A 127 -4.63 2.75 -10.73
C GLU A 127 -4.78 1.40 -10.02
N ASN A 128 -4.60 0.28 -10.73
CA ASN A 128 -4.65 -1.06 -10.14
C ASN A 128 -3.55 -1.27 -9.09
N ASP A 129 -2.35 -0.74 -9.30
CA ASP A 129 -1.26 -0.83 -8.34
C ASP A 129 -1.55 -0.01 -7.08
N LEU A 130 -2.13 1.19 -7.23
CA LEU A 130 -2.53 2.05 -6.11
C LEU A 130 -3.69 1.43 -5.30
N MET A 131 -4.70 0.87 -5.99
CA MET A 131 -5.77 0.14 -5.32
C MET A 131 -5.25 -1.07 -4.53
N ARG A 132 -4.29 -1.83 -5.08
CA ARG A 132 -3.64 -2.93 -4.35
C ARG A 132 -2.84 -2.47 -3.13
N LYS A 133 -2.40 -1.22 -3.11
CA LYS A 133 -1.76 -0.59 -1.95
C LYS A 133 -2.78 -0.05 -0.94
N GLY A 134 -4.08 -0.19 -1.22
CA GLY A 134 -5.19 0.17 -0.36
C GLY A 134 -5.61 1.63 -0.45
N ILE A 135 -5.21 2.34 -1.51
CA ILE A 135 -5.65 3.73 -1.74
C ILE A 135 -7.05 3.71 -2.37
N SER A 136 -7.93 4.58 -1.91
CA SER A 136 -9.30 4.66 -2.41
C SER A 136 -9.35 5.17 -3.85
N ALA A 137 -10.40 4.79 -4.60
CA ALA A 137 -10.61 5.30 -5.96
C ALA A 137 -10.79 6.82 -5.98
N GLU A 138 -11.31 7.40 -4.89
CA GLU A 138 -11.45 8.85 -4.74
C GLU A 138 -10.10 9.55 -4.62
N ASP A 139 -9.24 9.06 -3.71
CA ASP A 139 -7.89 9.61 -3.51
C ASP A 139 -7.04 9.49 -4.79
N ILE A 140 -7.20 8.35 -5.52
CA ILE A 140 -6.54 8.15 -6.82
C ILE A 140 -7.01 9.20 -7.83
N ARG A 141 -8.32 9.45 -7.93
CA ARG A 141 -8.86 10.50 -8.83
C ARG A 141 -8.33 11.89 -8.45
N GLN A 142 -8.29 12.19 -7.16
CA GLN A 142 -7.77 13.47 -6.68
C GLN A 142 -6.27 13.60 -6.97
N ALA A 143 -5.49 12.54 -6.81
CA ALA A 143 -4.07 12.53 -7.15
C ALA A 143 -3.85 12.78 -8.65
N TRP A 144 -4.64 12.15 -9.54
CA TRP A 144 -4.60 12.41 -10.97
C TRP A 144 -4.92 13.86 -11.31
N SER A 145 -5.90 14.49 -10.64
CA SER A 145 -6.24 15.90 -10.88
C SER A 145 -5.10 16.86 -10.50
N GLN A 146 -4.23 16.48 -9.57
CA GLN A 146 -3.04 17.24 -9.22
C GLN A 146 -1.90 17.10 -10.25
N CYS A 147 -1.92 16.04 -11.04
CA CYS A 147 -0.92 15.75 -12.07
C CYS A 147 -1.35 16.27 -13.47
N VAL A 148 -2.33 17.18 -13.56
CA VAL A 148 -2.91 17.66 -14.84
C VAL A 148 -1.85 18.30 -15.74
N GLY A 149 -1.80 17.82 -16.98
CA GLY A 149 -0.92 18.30 -18.07
C GLY A 149 0.18 17.30 -18.47
N GLU A 150 0.60 16.41 -17.59
CA GLU A 150 1.67 15.43 -17.88
C GLU A 150 1.15 14.07 -18.36
N ASP A 151 -0.13 13.75 -18.13
CA ASP A 151 -0.68 12.39 -18.31
C ASP A 151 -0.66 11.89 -19.75
N SER A 152 -1.06 12.72 -20.71
CA SER A 152 -1.14 12.30 -22.11
C SER A 152 0.26 12.14 -22.71
N ILE A 153 1.16 13.06 -22.40
CA ILE A 153 2.54 13.05 -22.87
C ILE A 153 3.32 11.88 -22.25
N ALA A 154 3.16 11.66 -20.92
CA ALA A 154 3.83 10.58 -20.21
C ALA A 154 3.36 9.19 -20.70
N GLU A 155 2.07 9.03 -21.01
CA GLU A 155 1.55 7.74 -21.50
C GLU A 155 1.99 7.44 -22.93
N GLU A 156 2.02 8.45 -23.80
CA GLU A 156 2.59 8.31 -25.15
C GLU A 156 4.09 7.98 -25.12
N GLU A 157 4.85 8.61 -24.21
CA GLU A 157 6.26 8.26 -24.00
C GLU A 157 6.43 6.82 -23.49
N ALA A 158 5.56 6.36 -22.60
CA ALA A 158 5.58 4.98 -22.12
C ALA A 158 5.34 3.99 -23.27
N ILE A 159 4.42 4.31 -24.19
CA ILE A 159 4.16 3.52 -25.40
C ILE A 159 5.41 3.52 -26.28
N ARG A 160 6.02 4.69 -26.57
CA ARG A 160 7.23 4.80 -27.41
C ARG A 160 8.38 3.95 -26.86
N ARG A 161 8.64 4.03 -25.56
CA ARG A 161 9.67 3.22 -24.86
C ARG A 161 9.41 1.71 -24.95
N LEU A 162 8.13 1.29 -24.89
CA LEU A 162 7.78 -0.11 -25.06
C LEU A 162 7.99 -0.59 -26.50
N LEU A 163 7.69 0.24 -27.51
CA LEU A 163 7.95 -0.04 -28.92
C LEU A 163 9.46 -0.18 -29.17
N GLU A 164 10.27 0.75 -28.66
CA GLU A 164 11.73 0.70 -28.73
C GLU A 164 12.31 -0.57 -28.08
N LYS A 165 11.85 -0.88 -26.85
CA LYS A 165 12.26 -2.10 -26.14
C LYS A 165 11.92 -3.37 -26.93
N LYS A 166 10.84 -3.35 -27.72
CA LYS A 166 10.42 -4.45 -28.60
C LYS A 166 11.09 -4.39 -29.95
N ARG A 167 11.91 -3.37 -30.21
CA ARG A 167 12.54 -3.12 -31.51
C ARG A 167 11.50 -3.10 -32.65
N PHE A 168 10.33 -2.51 -32.36
CA PHE A 168 9.26 -2.44 -33.33
C PHE A 168 9.56 -1.35 -34.36
N ASP A 169 9.77 -1.78 -35.62
CA ASP A 169 9.99 -0.87 -36.74
C ASP A 169 8.64 -0.40 -37.30
N ARG A 170 8.27 0.85 -36.99
CA ARG A 170 6.99 1.44 -37.38
C ARG A 170 6.88 1.67 -38.91
N GLN A 171 8.01 1.91 -39.55
CA GLN A 171 8.01 2.27 -40.99
C GLN A 171 7.87 1.04 -41.87
N ASN A 172 8.41 -0.10 -41.47
CA ASN A 172 8.44 -1.33 -42.23
C ASN A 172 7.56 -2.45 -41.66
N ALA A 173 6.79 -2.18 -40.60
CA ALA A 173 5.95 -3.19 -39.96
C ALA A 173 4.77 -3.59 -40.86
N THR A 174 4.57 -4.89 -41.01
CA THR A 174 3.41 -5.45 -41.70
C THR A 174 2.11 -5.22 -40.87
N TYR A 175 0.96 -5.27 -41.51
CA TYR A 175 -0.34 -5.18 -40.85
C TYR A 175 -0.49 -6.18 -39.69
N GLN A 176 0.02 -7.41 -39.88
CA GLN A 176 -0.04 -8.42 -38.82
C GLN A 176 0.82 -8.06 -37.60
N GLU A 177 2.00 -7.49 -37.83
CA GLU A 177 2.90 -7.04 -36.76
C GLU A 177 2.30 -5.85 -36.01
N CYS A 178 1.74 -4.87 -36.72
CA CYS A 178 1.00 -3.75 -36.12
C CYS A 178 -0.14 -4.25 -35.25
N ARG A 179 -0.98 -5.17 -35.76
CA ARG A 179 -2.09 -5.75 -34.99
C ARG A 179 -1.63 -6.47 -33.74
N LYS A 180 -0.54 -7.23 -33.81
CA LYS A 180 0.06 -7.90 -32.64
C LYS A 180 0.54 -6.88 -31.61
N MET A 181 1.19 -5.79 -32.06
CA MET A 181 1.70 -4.75 -31.17
C MET A 181 0.57 -3.95 -30.52
N VAL A 182 -0.47 -3.57 -31.26
CA VAL A 182 -1.69 -2.95 -30.71
C VAL A 182 -2.30 -3.85 -29.65
N GLY A 183 -2.49 -5.14 -29.93
CA GLY A 183 -3.02 -6.11 -28.96
C GLY A 183 -2.14 -6.26 -27.72
N PHE A 184 -0.83 -6.19 -27.86
CA PHE A 184 0.12 -6.23 -26.74
C PHE A 184 -0.03 -4.99 -25.85
N LEU A 185 -0.08 -3.78 -26.42
CA LEU A 185 -0.23 -2.53 -25.68
C LEU A 185 -1.61 -2.42 -25.03
N TYR A 186 -2.68 -2.83 -25.75
CA TYR A 186 -4.04 -2.87 -25.21
C TYR A 186 -4.16 -3.78 -24.00
N ARG A 187 -3.59 -4.99 -24.03
CA ARG A 187 -3.55 -5.90 -22.87
C ARG A 187 -2.80 -5.33 -21.69
N ARG A 188 -1.90 -4.37 -21.91
CA ARG A 188 -1.21 -3.61 -20.85
C ARG A 188 -2.03 -2.42 -20.35
N GLY A 189 -3.24 -2.22 -20.88
CA GLY A 189 -4.19 -1.22 -20.42
C GLY A 189 -3.99 0.17 -21.00
N PHE A 190 -3.23 0.31 -22.11
CA PHE A 190 -3.18 1.56 -22.87
C PHE A 190 -4.46 1.72 -23.69
N GLU A 191 -4.94 2.95 -23.83
CA GLU A 191 -6.13 3.28 -24.62
C GLU A 191 -5.83 3.15 -26.12
N LEU A 192 -6.77 2.60 -26.90
CA LEU A 192 -6.60 2.37 -28.33
C LEU A 192 -6.27 3.66 -29.10
N ASP A 193 -6.94 4.75 -28.77
CA ASP A 193 -6.72 6.04 -29.44
C ASP A 193 -5.28 6.52 -29.24
N ARG A 194 -4.73 6.36 -28.04
CA ARG A 194 -3.32 6.71 -27.75
C ARG A 194 -2.35 5.77 -28.44
N ILE A 195 -2.66 4.47 -28.45
CA ILE A 195 -1.84 3.48 -29.16
C ILE A 195 -1.78 3.83 -30.64
N TYR A 196 -2.92 4.07 -31.28
CA TYR A 196 -2.97 4.41 -32.69
C TYR A 196 -2.31 5.77 -32.97
N ARG A 197 -2.46 6.75 -32.11
CA ARG A 197 -1.78 8.05 -32.26
C ARG A 197 -0.26 7.87 -32.32
N VAL A 198 0.32 7.09 -31.40
CA VAL A 198 1.76 6.87 -31.36
C VAL A 198 2.24 5.98 -32.49
N ILE A 199 1.48 4.96 -32.90
CA ILE A 199 1.88 4.07 -33.99
C ILE A 199 1.75 4.76 -35.36
N ARG A 200 0.73 5.64 -35.55
CA ARG A 200 0.47 6.31 -36.83
C ARG A 200 1.22 7.62 -37.03
N GLN A 201 1.69 8.29 -35.96
CA GLN A 201 2.37 9.59 -36.08
C GLN A 201 3.63 9.58 -36.97
N ASP A 202 4.22 8.39 -37.26
CA ASP A 202 5.45 8.26 -38.05
C ASP A 202 5.30 7.32 -39.25
N GLY A 203 4.07 6.94 -39.62
CA GLY A 203 3.85 6.09 -40.83
C GLY A 203 2.41 5.54 -40.89
N GLU A 204 1.82 5.53 -42.06
CA GLU A 204 0.51 4.91 -42.31
C GLU A 204 0.63 3.38 -42.24
N CYS A 205 0.26 2.82 -41.09
CA CYS A 205 -0.07 1.39 -41.02
C CYS A 205 -1.47 1.16 -41.62
N TYR A 206 -1.53 0.81 -42.90
CA TYR A 206 -2.74 0.35 -43.58
C TYR A 206 -3.09 -1.09 -43.18
#